data_7d96d7bb1b1e6bba7264d080a1d327f3
#
_entry.id   7d96d7bb1b1e6bba7264d080a1d327f3
#
_cell.length_a   1.000
_cell.length_b   1.000
_cell.length_c   1.000
_cell.angle_alpha   90.00
_cell.angle_beta   90.00
_cell.angle_gamma   90.00
#
_symmetry.space_group_name_H-M   'P 1'
#
loop_
_entity.id
_entity.type
_entity.pdbx_description
1 polymer ?
#
loop_
_entity_poly.entity_id
_entity_poly.type
_entity_poly.pdbx_seq_one_letter_code
_entity_poly.pdbx_strand_id
1 'polypeptide(L)'
;MTLEEYKETYFRRWQKRLNTQCWFIFGATFLLIFLATLLMYFTKQLDSVNFFRHLLFRAIIPSILQIAGMIPITVAISKKTTPWQKGTRLVISELFWILAVISFFNAHYSVVLILPASTMLVASPTTDKKLLKALFIASFITYVPGYLVFAFLYHEHTLSYKITMLAADILIISLLYNVARTLFRSQTAQISFISHNYKKQLALTEELQLEPLTRLYNRRALAETIDRLMHAETKTENLALAFIDLDNFKTVNDTFGHATGDAVLISLAEIITETLETNRNAFRYGGD
;
A
#
# COMPACT_ATOMS: atom_id res chain seq x y z
N MET A 1 -16.13 6.41 0.22
CA MET A 1 -14.70 6.23 -0.17
C MET A 1 -14.56 4.88 -0.84
N THR A 2 -14.21 4.85 -2.11
CA THR A 2 -13.99 3.61 -2.85
C THR A 2 -12.73 2.88 -2.35
N LEU A 3 -12.60 1.58 -2.65
CA LEU A 3 -11.40 0.80 -2.28
C LEU A 3 -10.12 1.39 -2.91
N GLU A 4 -10.21 1.92 -4.13
CA GLU A 4 -9.09 2.55 -4.82
C GLU A 4 -8.70 3.90 -4.20
N GLU A 5 -9.64 4.73 -3.79
CA GLU A 5 -9.37 5.98 -3.05
C GLU A 5 -8.72 5.70 -1.71
N TYR A 6 -9.16 4.64 -1.01
CA TYR A 6 -8.53 4.21 0.24
C TYR A 6 -7.08 3.79 0.02
N LYS A 7 -6.81 2.94 -1.00
CA LYS A 7 -5.45 2.51 -1.35
C LYS A 7 -4.57 3.69 -1.71
N GLU A 8 -5.06 4.62 -2.55
CA GLU A 8 -4.31 5.80 -2.93
C GLU A 8 -3.91 6.64 -1.71
N THR A 9 -4.86 6.93 -0.84
CA THR A 9 -4.63 7.71 0.38
C THR A 9 -3.63 7.02 1.31
N TYR A 10 -3.78 5.71 1.51
CA TYR A 10 -2.88 4.90 2.33
C TYR A 10 -1.45 4.91 1.77
N PHE A 11 -1.28 4.58 0.48
CA PHE A 11 0.05 4.49 -0.13
C PHE A 11 0.72 5.86 -0.26
N ARG A 12 -0.01 6.96 -0.49
CA ARG A 12 0.57 8.30 -0.49
C ARG A 12 1.12 8.70 0.88
N ARG A 13 0.43 8.36 1.97
CA ARG A 13 0.94 8.57 3.34
C ARG A 13 2.16 7.71 3.62
N TRP A 14 2.13 6.45 3.20
CA TRP A 14 3.23 5.52 3.37
C TRP A 14 4.48 5.97 2.59
N GLN A 15 4.34 6.42 1.35
CA GLN A 15 5.43 6.97 0.53
C GLN A 15 6.12 8.15 1.22
N LYS A 16 5.35 9.10 1.74
CA LYS A 16 5.90 10.25 2.47
C LYS A 16 6.70 9.81 3.70
N ARG A 17 6.15 8.88 4.49
CA ARG A 17 6.84 8.34 5.68
C ARG A 17 8.14 7.62 5.31
N LEU A 18 8.11 6.77 4.29
CA LEU A 18 9.29 6.04 3.84
C LEU A 18 10.35 6.99 3.28
N ASN A 19 9.98 7.99 2.49
CA ASN A 19 10.91 9.01 2.02
C ASN A 19 11.56 9.79 3.18
N THR A 20 10.78 10.18 4.19
CA THR A 20 11.34 10.80 5.41
C THR A 20 12.33 9.86 6.11
N GLN A 21 12.04 8.56 6.18
CA GLN A 21 12.97 7.57 6.73
C GLN A 21 14.24 7.43 5.89
N CYS A 22 14.14 7.51 4.56
CA CYS A 22 15.30 7.54 3.67
C CYS A 22 16.23 8.71 3.98
N TRP A 23 15.69 9.91 4.16
CA TRP A 23 16.47 11.09 4.58
C TRP A 23 17.08 10.93 5.97
N PHE A 24 16.37 10.31 6.91
CA PHE A 24 16.90 10.00 8.24
C PHE A 24 18.05 8.99 8.17
N ILE A 25 17.90 7.89 7.40
CA ILE A 25 18.94 6.87 7.19
C ILE A 25 20.18 7.52 6.57
N PHE A 26 20.00 8.39 5.57
CA PHE A 26 21.09 9.15 4.97
C PHE A 26 21.84 9.99 6.01
N GLY A 27 21.14 10.80 6.80
CA GLY A 27 21.77 11.63 7.84
C GLY A 27 22.46 10.82 8.92
N ALA A 28 21.83 9.74 9.39
CA ALA A 28 22.38 8.85 10.41
C ALA A 28 23.63 8.12 9.92
N THR A 29 23.64 7.62 8.68
CA THR A 29 24.82 6.94 8.11
C THR A 29 25.97 7.90 7.87
N PHE A 30 25.71 9.11 7.39
CA PHE A 30 26.73 10.15 7.25
C PHE A 30 27.37 10.48 8.60
N LEU A 31 26.55 10.74 9.63
CA LEU A 31 27.02 11.06 10.97
C LEU A 31 27.84 9.93 11.56
N LEU A 32 27.38 8.68 11.43
CA LEU A 32 28.09 7.49 11.93
C LEU A 32 29.47 7.36 11.29
N ILE A 33 29.58 7.49 9.97
CA ILE A 33 30.84 7.37 9.24
C ILE A 33 31.78 8.53 9.60
N PHE A 34 31.22 9.74 9.71
CA PHE A 34 32.01 10.92 10.13
C PHE A 34 32.57 10.73 11.53
N LEU A 35 31.78 10.33 12.52
CA LEU A 35 32.22 10.09 13.90
C LEU A 35 33.20 8.95 13.97
N ALA A 36 33.01 7.86 13.23
CA ALA A 36 33.96 6.75 13.18
C ALA A 36 35.30 7.20 12.61
N THR A 37 35.33 7.99 11.53
CA THR A 37 36.57 8.55 10.95
C THR A 37 37.28 9.47 11.93
N LEU A 38 36.54 10.31 12.67
CA LEU A 38 37.06 11.20 13.69
C LEU A 38 37.70 10.41 14.84
N LEU A 39 37.02 9.33 15.29
CA LEU A 39 37.55 8.44 16.33
C LEU A 39 38.86 7.77 15.89
N MET A 40 38.94 7.27 14.65
CA MET A 40 40.16 6.68 14.09
C MET A 40 41.28 7.69 14.01
N TYR A 41 41.03 8.96 13.76
CA TYR A 41 42.03 10.02 13.80
C TYR A 41 42.51 10.28 15.20
N PHE A 42 41.66 10.43 16.20
CA PHE A 42 42.04 10.66 17.59
C PHE A 42 42.76 9.46 18.23
N THR A 43 42.43 8.25 17.81
CA THR A 43 43.14 7.03 18.25
C THR A 43 44.47 6.79 17.50
N LYS A 44 44.89 7.74 16.65
CA LYS A 44 46.11 7.66 15.83
C LYS A 44 46.16 6.47 14.86
N GLN A 45 45.01 5.94 14.49
CA GLN A 45 44.90 4.93 13.44
C GLN A 45 44.97 5.55 12.03
N LEU A 46 44.68 6.85 11.93
CA LEU A 46 44.77 7.64 10.70
C LEU A 46 45.64 8.87 10.98
N ASP A 47 46.58 9.17 10.07
CA ASP A 47 47.24 10.46 9.99
C ASP A 47 46.36 11.52 9.31
N SER A 48 46.81 12.79 9.26
CA SER A 48 46.03 13.87 8.69
C SER A 48 45.73 13.67 7.21
N VAL A 49 46.61 13.12 6.41
CA VAL A 49 46.43 12.88 4.97
C VAL A 49 45.41 11.76 4.74
N ASN A 50 45.58 10.66 5.46
CA ASN A 50 44.66 9.53 5.40
C ASN A 50 43.27 9.86 5.98
N PHE A 51 43.17 10.76 6.99
CA PHE A 51 41.93 11.27 7.51
C PHE A 51 41.11 11.96 6.42
N PHE A 52 41.67 12.93 5.71
CA PHE A 52 40.96 13.63 4.62
C PHE A 52 40.58 12.68 3.48
N ARG A 53 41.45 11.77 3.09
CA ARG A 53 41.17 10.75 2.09
C ARG A 53 40.05 9.83 2.53
N HIS A 54 40.08 9.35 3.77
CA HIS A 54 39.04 8.49 4.31
C HIS A 54 37.67 9.22 4.36
N LEU A 55 37.66 10.46 4.84
CA LEU A 55 36.47 11.30 4.89
C LEU A 55 35.87 11.53 3.48
N LEU A 56 36.75 11.85 2.52
CA LEU A 56 36.31 12.09 1.13
C LEU A 56 35.66 10.86 0.52
N PHE A 57 36.31 9.70 0.58
CA PHE A 57 35.83 8.49 -0.10
C PHE A 57 34.76 7.72 0.68
N ARG A 58 34.68 7.86 2.01
CA ARG A 58 33.74 7.12 2.84
C ARG A 58 32.51 7.91 3.24
N ALA A 59 32.61 9.23 3.35
CA ALA A 59 31.50 10.09 3.75
C ALA A 59 31.03 11.02 2.61
N ILE A 60 31.93 11.84 2.06
CA ILE A 60 31.52 12.95 1.17
C ILE A 60 31.03 12.44 -0.18
N ILE A 61 31.82 11.64 -0.91
CA ILE A 61 31.44 11.13 -2.24
C ILE A 61 30.16 10.28 -2.17
N PRO A 62 30.04 9.29 -1.26
CA PRO A 62 28.80 8.55 -1.10
C PRO A 62 27.59 9.44 -0.83
N SER A 63 27.75 10.46 0.03
CA SER A 63 26.64 11.38 0.36
C SER A 63 26.18 12.20 -0.84
N ILE A 64 27.10 12.68 -1.68
CA ILE A 64 26.77 13.39 -2.92
C ILE A 64 25.97 12.46 -3.85
N LEU A 65 26.41 11.22 -4.02
CA LEU A 65 25.72 10.23 -4.86
C LEU A 65 24.32 9.88 -4.32
N GLN A 66 24.19 9.73 -3.00
CA GLN A 66 22.90 9.48 -2.37
C GLN A 66 21.94 10.65 -2.59
N ILE A 67 22.35 11.87 -2.32
CA ILE A 67 21.56 13.09 -2.52
C ILE A 67 21.13 13.23 -3.99
N ALA A 68 22.05 12.97 -4.92
CA ALA A 68 21.76 13.04 -6.34
C ALA A 68 20.63 12.09 -6.78
N GLY A 69 20.51 10.92 -6.15
CA GLY A 69 19.40 9.99 -6.37
C GLY A 69 18.11 10.36 -5.61
N MET A 70 18.23 10.90 -4.40
CA MET A 70 17.10 11.19 -3.52
C MET A 70 16.28 12.42 -3.92
N ILE A 71 16.94 13.52 -4.31
CA ILE A 71 16.25 14.78 -4.65
C ILE A 71 15.23 14.61 -5.78
N PRO A 72 15.55 13.99 -6.95
CA PRO A 72 14.58 13.81 -8.02
C PRO A 72 13.35 12.99 -7.58
N ILE A 73 13.57 11.97 -6.76
CA ILE A 73 12.50 11.11 -6.27
C ILE A 73 11.60 11.86 -5.28
N THR A 74 12.19 12.57 -4.31
CA THR A 74 11.45 13.42 -3.37
C THR A 74 10.59 14.46 -4.10
N VAL A 75 11.12 15.09 -5.13
CA VAL A 75 10.36 16.03 -5.97
C VAL A 75 9.23 15.32 -6.73
N ALA A 76 9.50 14.14 -7.29
CA ALA A 76 8.50 13.38 -8.04
C ALA A 76 7.32 12.93 -7.19
N ILE A 77 7.56 12.44 -5.96
CA ILE A 77 6.49 12.00 -5.05
C ILE A 77 5.70 13.15 -4.42
N SER A 78 6.30 14.35 -4.36
CA SER A 78 5.61 15.55 -3.88
C SER A 78 4.54 16.06 -4.85
N LYS A 79 4.65 15.72 -6.12
CA LYS A 79 3.68 16.11 -7.15
C LYS A 79 2.42 15.26 -7.05
N LYS A 80 1.25 15.90 -6.95
CA LYS A 80 -0.07 15.22 -6.95
C LYS A 80 -0.33 14.47 -8.27
N THR A 81 0.27 14.89 -9.37
CA THR A 81 0.15 14.27 -10.70
C THR A 81 0.85 12.93 -10.83
N THR A 82 1.75 12.58 -9.92
CA THR A 82 2.42 11.27 -9.95
C THR A 82 1.45 10.18 -9.50
N PRO A 83 1.14 9.16 -10.32
CA PRO A 83 0.31 8.04 -9.90
C PRO A 83 0.91 7.36 -8.66
N TRP A 84 0.07 6.97 -7.70
CA TRP A 84 0.54 6.39 -6.44
C TRP A 84 1.38 5.12 -6.62
N GLN A 85 1.04 4.28 -7.62
CA GLN A 85 1.82 3.08 -7.93
C GLN A 85 3.25 3.42 -8.38
N LYS A 86 3.39 4.47 -9.22
CA LYS A 86 4.70 4.96 -9.66
C LYS A 86 5.48 5.56 -8.49
N GLY A 87 4.83 6.38 -7.66
CA GLY A 87 5.42 6.95 -6.47
C GLY A 87 5.95 5.88 -5.49
N THR A 88 5.19 4.81 -5.30
CA THR A 88 5.58 3.67 -4.46
C THR A 88 6.87 3.00 -4.98
N ARG A 89 6.95 2.72 -6.27
CA ARG A 89 8.17 2.16 -6.89
C ARG A 89 9.36 3.08 -6.73
N LEU A 90 9.17 4.39 -6.93
CA LEU A 90 10.24 5.38 -6.82
C LEU A 90 10.84 5.41 -5.41
N VAL A 91 10.00 5.45 -4.37
CA VAL A 91 10.49 5.50 -2.97
C VAL A 91 11.22 4.20 -2.56
N ILE A 92 10.76 3.06 -3.03
CA ILE A 92 11.48 1.79 -2.80
C ILE A 92 12.82 1.78 -3.55
N SER A 93 12.85 2.29 -4.79
CA SER A 93 14.09 2.44 -5.56
C SER A 93 15.06 3.43 -4.89
N GLU A 94 14.55 4.47 -4.24
CA GLU A 94 15.33 5.40 -3.43
C GLU A 94 16.04 4.69 -2.26
N LEU A 95 15.29 3.90 -1.50
CA LEU A 95 15.86 3.11 -0.41
C LEU A 95 16.92 2.12 -0.93
N PHE A 96 16.62 1.43 -2.04
CA PHE A 96 17.59 0.55 -2.68
C PHE A 96 18.87 1.30 -3.08
N TRP A 97 18.74 2.47 -3.69
CA TRP A 97 19.86 3.30 -4.11
C TRP A 97 20.75 3.70 -2.93
N ILE A 98 20.14 4.18 -1.83
CA ILE A 98 20.88 4.55 -0.62
C ILE A 98 21.68 3.35 -0.10
N LEU A 99 21.06 2.19 0.04
CA LEU A 99 21.70 1.00 0.56
C LEU A 99 22.76 0.44 -0.40
N ALA A 100 22.56 0.55 -1.71
CA ALA A 100 23.54 0.17 -2.72
C ALA A 100 24.80 1.04 -2.67
N VAL A 101 24.64 2.36 -2.53
CA VAL A 101 25.77 3.28 -2.37
C VAL A 101 26.54 3.00 -1.07
N ILE A 102 25.81 2.82 0.06
CA ILE A 102 26.44 2.44 1.34
C ILE A 102 27.25 1.15 1.19
N SER A 103 26.65 0.14 0.56
CA SER A 103 27.29 -1.16 0.35
C SER A 103 28.56 -1.06 -0.47
N PHE A 104 28.51 -0.37 -1.61
CA PHE A 104 29.64 -0.24 -2.51
C PHE A 104 30.84 0.45 -1.84
N PHE A 105 30.61 1.58 -1.18
CA PHE A 105 31.69 2.33 -0.54
C PHE A 105 32.20 1.71 0.78
N ASN A 106 31.47 0.74 1.33
CA ASN A 106 31.86 -0.03 2.51
C ASN A 106 32.08 -1.53 2.19
N ALA A 107 32.42 -1.86 0.95
CA ALA A 107 32.61 -3.23 0.47
C ALA A 107 33.72 -4.02 1.21
N HIS A 108 34.57 -3.35 2.00
CA HIS A 108 35.55 -4.02 2.88
C HIS A 108 34.88 -4.86 3.98
N TYR A 109 33.62 -4.63 4.30
CA TYR A 109 32.79 -5.50 5.13
C TYR A 109 31.83 -6.27 4.23
N SER A 110 32.09 -7.54 3.95
CA SER A 110 31.26 -8.35 3.03
C SER A 110 29.79 -8.35 3.41
N VAL A 111 29.47 -8.37 4.70
CA VAL A 111 28.10 -8.34 5.22
C VAL A 111 27.30 -7.09 4.77
N VAL A 112 27.97 -5.97 4.55
CA VAL A 112 27.29 -4.73 4.09
C VAL A 112 26.79 -4.85 2.67
N LEU A 113 27.37 -5.74 1.85
CA LEU A 113 26.96 -5.97 0.46
C LEU A 113 25.54 -6.55 0.33
N ILE A 114 25.00 -7.13 1.42
CA ILE A 114 23.66 -7.72 1.44
C ILE A 114 22.57 -6.66 1.69
N LEU A 115 22.92 -5.48 2.20
CA LEU A 115 21.94 -4.45 2.59
C LEU A 115 20.90 -4.11 1.49
N PRO A 116 21.27 -3.95 0.20
CA PRO A 116 20.30 -3.66 -0.84
C PRO A 116 19.20 -4.71 -0.96
N ALA A 117 19.52 -5.99 -0.67
CA ALA A 117 18.54 -7.08 -0.70
C ALA A 117 17.43 -6.92 0.34
N SER A 118 17.67 -6.23 1.45
CA SER A 118 16.66 -5.98 2.50
C SER A 118 15.47 -5.16 1.99
N THR A 119 15.66 -4.37 0.92
CA THR A 119 14.58 -3.59 0.29
C THR A 119 13.43 -4.46 -0.24
N MET A 120 13.68 -5.73 -0.53
CA MET A 120 12.65 -6.69 -0.91
C MET A 120 11.60 -6.88 0.18
N LEU A 121 11.98 -6.82 1.46
CA LEU A 121 11.06 -6.90 2.59
C LEU A 121 10.14 -5.67 2.64
N VAL A 122 10.70 -4.49 2.36
CA VAL A 122 9.94 -3.23 2.30
C VAL A 122 9.01 -3.19 1.07
N ALA A 123 9.39 -3.85 -0.02
CA ALA A 123 8.58 -3.94 -1.23
C ALA A 123 7.42 -4.95 -1.11
N SER A 124 7.49 -5.91 -0.22
CA SER A 124 6.52 -7.01 -0.12
C SER A 124 5.05 -6.54 0.08
N PRO A 125 4.74 -5.47 0.87
CA PRO A 125 3.37 -5.00 1.04
C PRO A 125 2.77 -4.31 -0.19
N THR A 126 3.59 -3.95 -1.18
CA THR A 126 3.10 -3.21 -2.37
C THR A 126 2.32 -4.07 -3.35
N THR A 127 2.33 -5.40 -3.17
CA THR A 127 1.72 -6.38 -4.08
C THR A 127 2.20 -6.29 -5.54
N ASP A 128 3.38 -5.68 -5.75
CA ASP A 128 4.01 -5.58 -7.07
C ASP A 128 5.06 -6.68 -7.26
N LYS A 129 4.64 -7.79 -7.89
CA LYS A 129 5.51 -8.95 -8.18
C LYS A 129 6.67 -8.61 -9.11
N LYS A 130 6.47 -7.64 -10.03
CA LYS A 130 7.54 -7.22 -10.96
C LYS A 130 8.62 -6.46 -10.23
N LEU A 131 8.23 -5.56 -9.32
CA LEU A 131 9.15 -4.82 -8.46
C LEU A 131 9.98 -5.76 -7.59
N LEU A 132 9.35 -6.75 -6.94
CA LEU A 132 10.06 -7.71 -6.09
C LEU A 132 11.12 -8.50 -6.87
N LYS A 133 10.80 -8.97 -8.08
CA LYS A 133 11.77 -9.64 -8.96
C LYS A 133 12.89 -8.72 -9.41
N ALA A 134 12.57 -7.46 -9.75
CA ALA A 134 13.57 -6.47 -10.16
C ALA A 134 14.56 -6.17 -9.04
N LEU A 135 14.10 -6.01 -7.79
CA LEU A 135 14.95 -5.81 -6.62
C LEU A 135 15.85 -7.03 -6.34
N PHE A 136 15.34 -8.24 -6.52
CA PHE A 136 16.14 -9.45 -6.38
C PHE A 136 17.30 -9.48 -7.38
N ILE A 137 17.03 -9.23 -8.66
CA ILE A 137 18.06 -9.16 -9.71
C ILE A 137 19.04 -8.01 -9.44
N ALA A 138 18.52 -6.82 -9.11
CA ALA A 138 19.33 -5.64 -8.80
C ALA A 138 20.26 -5.88 -7.60
N SER A 139 19.83 -6.66 -6.61
CA SER A 139 20.68 -7.03 -5.45
C SER A 139 21.91 -7.83 -5.88
N PHE A 140 21.80 -8.73 -6.85
CA PHE A 140 22.97 -9.44 -7.40
C PHE A 140 23.84 -8.53 -8.26
N ILE A 141 23.24 -7.63 -9.05
CA ILE A 141 23.99 -6.66 -9.88
C ILE A 141 24.84 -5.73 -9.00
N THR A 142 24.35 -5.35 -7.83
CA THR A 142 25.12 -4.51 -6.89
C THR A 142 26.10 -5.33 -6.05
N TYR A 143 25.74 -6.57 -5.70
CA TYR A 143 26.56 -7.45 -4.87
C TYR A 143 27.83 -7.89 -5.58
N VAL A 144 27.74 -8.37 -6.83
CA VAL A 144 28.87 -8.98 -7.55
C VAL A 144 30.07 -8.03 -7.71
N PRO A 145 29.91 -6.78 -8.19
CA PRO A 145 31.05 -5.85 -8.29
C PRO A 145 31.63 -5.52 -6.91
N GLY A 146 30.79 -5.31 -5.90
CA GLY A 146 31.24 -5.05 -4.52
C GLY A 146 32.06 -6.22 -3.96
N TYR A 147 31.61 -7.44 -4.19
CA TYR A 147 32.32 -8.65 -3.77
C TYR A 147 33.67 -8.82 -4.50
N LEU A 148 33.74 -8.52 -5.80
CA LEU A 148 35.00 -8.55 -6.55
C LEU A 148 35.99 -7.52 -5.99
N VAL A 149 35.54 -6.31 -5.67
CA VAL A 149 36.37 -5.29 -5.00
C VAL A 149 36.86 -5.80 -3.65
N PHE A 150 35.98 -6.38 -2.82
CA PHE A 150 36.35 -7.01 -1.56
C PHE A 150 37.39 -8.11 -1.76
N ALA A 151 37.15 -9.06 -2.66
CA ALA A 151 38.03 -10.18 -2.92
C ALA A 151 39.42 -9.76 -3.45
N PHE A 152 39.48 -8.66 -4.23
CA PHE A 152 40.71 -8.09 -4.77
C PHE A 152 41.53 -7.32 -3.71
N LEU A 153 40.85 -6.48 -2.93
CA LEU A 153 41.55 -5.62 -1.94
C LEU A 153 42.06 -6.41 -0.72
N TYR A 154 41.39 -7.52 -0.36
CA TYR A 154 41.74 -8.30 0.83
C TYR A 154 42.45 -9.60 0.47
N HIS A 155 43.70 -9.50 0.02
CA HIS A 155 44.53 -10.66 -0.33
C HIS A 155 44.88 -11.54 0.87
N GLU A 156 44.83 -11.02 2.09
CA GLU A 156 45.18 -11.74 3.34
C GLU A 156 44.22 -12.89 3.66
N HIS A 157 43.00 -12.86 3.18
CA HIS A 157 42.03 -13.92 3.42
C HIS A 157 42.26 -15.12 2.49
N THR A 158 42.21 -16.33 3.07
CA THR A 158 42.35 -17.59 2.32
C THR A 158 41.21 -17.72 1.29
N LEU A 159 41.50 -18.46 0.22
CA LEU A 159 40.48 -18.74 -0.82
C LEU A 159 39.24 -19.43 -0.23
N SER A 160 39.46 -20.35 0.74
CA SER A 160 38.37 -21.03 1.44
C SER A 160 37.46 -20.04 2.18
N TYR A 161 38.01 -19.05 2.89
CA TYR A 161 37.24 -18.00 3.56
C TYR A 161 36.38 -17.21 2.56
N LYS A 162 36.96 -16.78 1.43
CA LYS A 162 36.26 -16.02 0.39
C LYS A 162 35.10 -16.82 -0.19
N ILE A 163 35.31 -18.09 -0.51
CA ILE A 163 34.25 -18.96 -1.04
C ILE A 163 33.12 -19.15 0.00
N THR A 164 33.47 -19.36 1.26
CA THR A 164 32.46 -19.53 2.33
C THR A 164 31.62 -18.27 2.52
N MET A 165 32.21 -17.08 2.50
CA MET A 165 31.50 -15.82 2.58
C MET A 165 30.58 -15.61 1.38
N LEU A 166 31.06 -15.88 0.15
CA LEU A 166 30.24 -15.79 -1.05
C LEU A 166 29.02 -16.72 -0.96
N ALA A 167 29.21 -17.96 -0.54
CA ALA A 167 28.13 -18.93 -0.40
C ALA A 167 27.09 -18.49 0.67
N ALA A 168 27.58 -17.98 1.80
CA ALA A 168 26.71 -17.46 2.88
C ALA A 168 25.89 -16.27 2.41
N ASP A 169 26.50 -15.31 1.70
CA ASP A 169 25.83 -14.11 1.21
C ASP A 169 24.77 -14.44 0.15
N ILE A 170 25.05 -15.35 -0.77
CA ILE A 170 24.06 -15.84 -1.76
C ILE A 170 22.88 -16.52 -1.05
N LEU A 171 23.17 -17.32 -0.01
CA LEU A 171 22.13 -17.97 0.79
C LEU A 171 21.25 -16.94 1.49
N ILE A 172 21.84 -15.91 2.10
CA ILE A 172 21.08 -14.84 2.79
C ILE A 172 20.23 -14.05 1.81
N ILE A 173 20.77 -13.65 0.64
CA ILE A 173 19.99 -12.93 -0.39
C ILE A 173 18.80 -13.80 -0.85
N SER A 174 19.03 -15.10 -1.06
CA SER A 174 17.99 -16.04 -1.46
C SER A 174 16.94 -16.23 -0.35
N LEU A 175 17.35 -16.28 0.90
CA LEU A 175 16.46 -16.36 2.06
C LEU A 175 15.59 -15.09 2.17
N LEU A 176 16.17 -13.90 2.05
CA LEU A 176 15.44 -12.63 2.06
C LEU A 176 14.39 -12.57 0.95
N TYR A 177 14.73 -13.05 -0.26
CA TYR A 177 13.76 -13.15 -1.35
C TYR A 177 12.61 -14.11 -1.02
N ASN A 178 12.88 -15.29 -0.45
CA ASN A 178 11.84 -16.23 -0.08
C ASN A 178 10.93 -15.69 1.03
N VAL A 179 11.48 -15.02 2.04
CA VAL A 179 10.71 -14.36 3.08
C VAL A 179 9.84 -13.25 2.47
N ALA A 180 10.41 -12.37 1.65
CA ALA A 180 9.67 -11.31 0.96
C ALA A 180 8.56 -11.87 0.07
N ARG A 181 8.82 -12.99 -0.63
CA ARG A 181 7.81 -13.68 -1.46
C ARG A 181 6.67 -14.26 -0.62
N THR A 182 6.97 -14.79 0.55
CA THR A 182 5.97 -15.32 1.48
C THR A 182 5.11 -14.20 2.05
N LEU A 183 5.72 -13.10 2.49
CA LEU A 183 5.02 -11.90 2.94
C LEU A 183 4.14 -11.33 1.83
N PHE A 184 4.64 -11.23 0.61
CA PHE A 184 3.87 -10.80 -0.55
C PHE A 184 2.62 -11.66 -0.78
N ARG A 185 2.75 -12.99 -0.70
CA ARG A 185 1.61 -13.91 -0.85
C ARG A 185 0.59 -13.73 0.27
N SER A 186 1.06 -13.62 1.51
CA SER A 186 0.21 -13.39 2.67
C SER A 186 -0.58 -12.08 2.54
N GLN A 187 0.08 -10.99 2.18
CA GLN A 187 -0.56 -9.69 1.97
C GLN A 187 -1.60 -9.72 0.85
N THR A 188 -1.29 -10.39 -0.27
CA THR A 188 -2.23 -10.53 -1.38
C THR A 188 -3.47 -11.32 -0.96
N ALA A 189 -3.29 -12.40 -0.20
CA ALA A 189 -4.40 -13.20 0.33
C ALA A 189 -5.26 -12.40 1.32
N GLN A 190 -4.65 -11.64 2.21
CA GLN A 190 -5.38 -10.77 3.16
C GLN A 190 -6.21 -9.71 2.44
N ILE A 191 -5.65 -9.03 1.43
CA ILE A 191 -6.38 -8.03 0.65
C ILE A 191 -7.57 -8.67 -0.08
N SER A 192 -7.40 -9.85 -0.67
CA SER A 192 -8.50 -10.55 -1.35
C SER A 192 -9.60 -10.97 -0.38
N PHE A 193 -9.23 -11.45 0.82
CA PHE A 193 -10.18 -11.83 1.87
C PHE A 193 -10.98 -10.61 2.38
N ILE A 194 -10.31 -9.50 2.66
CA ILE A 194 -10.96 -8.24 3.09
C ILE A 194 -11.92 -7.74 2.00
N SER A 195 -11.48 -7.75 0.74
CA SER A 195 -12.33 -7.32 -0.38
C SER A 195 -13.56 -8.21 -0.56
N HIS A 196 -13.42 -9.53 -0.40
CA HIS A 196 -14.53 -10.46 -0.46
C HIS A 196 -15.54 -10.22 0.67
N ASN A 197 -15.05 -10.12 1.91
CA ASN A 197 -15.89 -9.87 3.08
C ASN A 197 -16.61 -8.51 2.97
N TYR A 198 -15.95 -7.47 2.50
CA TYR A 198 -16.57 -6.16 2.27
C TYR A 198 -17.70 -6.24 1.26
N LYS A 199 -17.50 -6.92 0.11
CA LYS A 199 -18.56 -7.13 -0.88
C LYS A 199 -19.74 -7.92 -0.30
N LYS A 200 -19.46 -8.99 0.46
CA LYS A 200 -20.51 -9.78 1.12
C LYS A 200 -21.30 -8.93 2.13
N GLN A 201 -20.61 -8.09 2.89
CA GLN A 201 -21.25 -7.20 3.85
C GLN A 201 -22.15 -6.15 3.16
N LEU A 202 -21.71 -5.58 2.03
CA LEU A 202 -22.54 -4.67 1.23
C LEU A 202 -23.80 -5.36 0.73
N ALA A 203 -23.66 -6.56 0.14
CA ALA A 203 -24.81 -7.32 -0.36
C ALA A 203 -25.81 -7.66 0.76
N LEU A 204 -25.33 -8.06 1.95
CA LEU A 204 -26.17 -8.29 3.12
C LEU A 204 -26.87 -6.99 3.58
N THR A 205 -26.17 -5.87 3.54
CA THR A 205 -26.75 -4.57 3.92
C THR A 205 -27.85 -4.16 2.94
N GLU A 206 -27.63 -4.35 1.63
CA GLU A 206 -28.63 -4.10 0.60
C GLU A 206 -29.87 -5.02 0.79
N GLU A 207 -29.64 -6.30 1.07
CA GLU A 207 -30.74 -7.25 1.34
C GLU A 207 -31.54 -6.87 2.60
N LEU A 208 -30.87 -6.36 3.65
CA LEU A 208 -31.52 -5.86 4.87
C LEU A 208 -32.31 -4.55 4.66
N GLN A 209 -32.10 -3.85 3.55
CA GLN A 209 -32.85 -2.65 3.19
C GLN A 209 -34.14 -2.95 2.42
N LEU A 210 -34.31 -4.17 1.93
CA LEU A 210 -35.50 -4.57 1.21
C LEU A 210 -36.56 -5.16 2.14
N GLU A 211 -37.81 -4.98 1.76
CA GLU A 211 -38.95 -5.63 2.42
C GLU A 211 -39.16 -7.01 1.76
N PRO A 212 -39.27 -8.10 2.56
CA PRO A 212 -39.24 -9.46 2.02
C PRO A 212 -40.33 -9.81 1.00
N LEU A 213 -41.57 -9.30 1.18
CA LEU A 213 -42.72 -9.62 0.33
C LEU A 213 -42.68 -8.88 -1.02
N THR A 214 -42.53 -7.56 -0.95
CA THR A 214 -42.67 -6.68 -2.13
C THR A 214 -41.35 -6.33 -2.79
N ARG A 215 -40.23 -6.60 -2.14
CA ARG A 215 -38.88 -6.23 -2.55
C ARG A 215 -38.63 -4.73 -2.72
N LEU A 216 -39.58 -3.88 -2.31
CA LEU A 216 -39.38 -2.45 -2.17
C LEU A 216 -38.45 -2.18 -0.99
N TYR A 217 -37.88 -0.99 -0.93
CA TYR A 217 -37.10 -0.58 0.25
C TYR A 217 -37.99 -0.55 1.49
N ASN A 218 -37.47 -0.98 2.63
CA ASN A 218 -38.19 -1.01 3.89
C ASN A 218 -38.22 0.37 4.60
N ARG A 219 -39.00 0.47 5.68
CA ARG A 219 -39.14 1.68 6.52
C ARG A 219 -37.77 2.22 7.01
N ARG A 220 -36.81 1.34 7.32
CA ARG A 220 -35.47 1.74 7.77
C ARG A 220 -34.71 2.43 6.65
N ALA A 221 -34.73 1.87 5.46
CA ALA A 221 -34.11 2.45 4.27
C ALA A 221 -34.71 3.82 3.92
N LEU A 222 -36.03 4.01 4.14
CA LEU A 222 -36.67 5.32 3.98
C LEU A 222 -36.07 6.35 4.95
N ALA A 223 -35.98 6.03 6.24
CA ALA A 223 -35.43 6.93 7.25
C ALA A 223 -33.99 7.33 6.93
N GLU A 224 -33.14 6.35 6.59
CA GLU A 224 -31.75 6.58 6.20
C GLU A 224 -31.62 7.44 4.92
N THR A 225 -32.55 7.27 3.97
CA THR A 225 -32.58 8.05 2.72
C THR A 225 -32.99 9.49 2.98
N ILE A 226 -34.03 9.73 3.79
CA ILE A 226 -34.47 11.07 4.16
C ILE A 226 -33.35 11.80 4.91
N ASP A 227 -32.72 11.15 5.91
CA ASP A 227 -31.62 11.74 6.67
C ASP A 227 -30.46 12.17 5.76
N ARG A 228 -30.04 11.30 4.84
CA ARG A 228 -28.99 11.59 3.86
C ARG A 228 -29.36 12.78 2.96
N LEU A 229 -30.60 12.85 2.46
CA LEU A 229 -31.03 13.94 1.60
C LEU A 229 -31.17 15.26 2.32
N MET A 230 -31.58 15.26 3.59
CA MET A 230 -31.68 16.46 4.42
C MET A 230 -30.33 17.05 4.79
N HIS A 231 -29.29 16.19 4.90
CA HIS A 231 -27.92 16.61 5.26
C HIS A 231 -26.99 16.77 4.04
N ALA A 232 -27.48 16.55 2.81
CA ALA A 232 -26.68 16.77 1.60
C ALA A 232 -26.34 18.26 1.44
N GLU A 233 -25.05 18.58 1.28
CA GLU A 233 -24.54 19.96 1.15
C GLU A 233 -25.03 20.67 -0.13
N THR A 234 -25.52 19.92 -1.13
CA THR A 234 -26.02 20.44 -2.39
C THR A 234 -27.55 20.65 -2.31
N LYS A 235 -27.95 21.84 -1.87
CA LYS A 235 -29.38 22.28 -1.77
C LYS A 235 -30.01 22.65 -3.12
N THR A 236 -29.73 21.96 -4.21
CA THR A 236 -30.21 22.35 -5.55
C THR A 236 -31.44 21.54 -6.03
N GLU A 237 -31.86 20.50 -5.31
CA GLU A 237 -33.01 19.68 -5.72
C GLU A 237 -34.12 19.74 -4.68
N ASN A 238 -35.35 19.91 -5.16
CA ASN A 238 -36.53 19.83 -4.32
C ASN A 238 -36.84 18.38 -4.01
N LEU A 239 -37.04 18.04 -2.75
CA LEU A 239 -37.47 16.72 -2.30
C LEU A 239 -38.98 16.67 -2.29
N ALA A 240 -39.57 15.71 -3.00
CA ALA A 240 -40.98 15.37 -2.91
C ALA A 240 -41.15 13.95 -2.33
N LEU A 241 -42.07 13.80 -1.39
CA LEU A 241 -42.45 12.51 -0.80
C LEU A 241 -43.92 12.31 -1.03
N ALA A 242 -44.28 11.16 -1.61
CA ALA A 242 -45.66 10.74 -1.80
C ALA A 242 -45.97 9.51 -0.94
N PHE A 243 -47.15 9.48 -0.33
CA PHE A 243 -47.68 8.31 0.34
C PHE A 243 -48.82 7.74 -0.51
N ILE A 244 -48.79 6.42 -0.71
CA ILE A 244 -49.77 5.66 -1.44
C ILE A 244 -50.41 4.66 -0.48
N ASP A 245 -51.69 4.54 -0.43
CA ASP A 245 -52.45 3.60 0.39
C ASP A 245 -53.49 2.86 -0.47
N LEU A 246 -53.79 1.62 -0.15
CA LEU A 246 -54.77 0.79 -0.85
C LEU A 246 -56.14 0.87 -0.16
N ASP A 247 -57.12 1.46 -0.84
CA ASP A 247 -58.49 1.53 -0.36
C ASP A 247 -59.07 0.13 -0.14
N ASN A 248 -59.68 -0.09 1.02
CA ASN A 248 -60.34 -1.34 1.38
C ASN A 248 -59.47 -2.59 1.35
N PHE A 249 -58.13 -2.49 1.50
CA PHE A 249 -57.23 -3.63 1.45
C PHE A 249 -57.59 -4.72 2.50
N LYS A 250 -58.06 -4.32 3.68
CA LYS A 250 -58.58 -5.24 4.67
C LYS A 250 -59.75 -6.10 4.14
N THR A 251 -60.66 -5.51 3.39
CA THR A 251 -61.79 -6.26 2.78
C THR A 251 -61.31 -7.30 1.78
N VAL A 252 -60.23 -7.01 1.05
CA VAL A 252 -59.59 -7.99 0.15
C VAL A 252 -59.04 -9.18 0.96
N ASN A 253 -58.32 -8.92 2.06
CA ASN A 253 -57.81 -9.97 2.93
C ASN A 253 -58.93 -10.80 3.57
N ASP A 254 -59.94 -10.14 4.09
CA ASP A 254 -61.08 -10.80 4.77
C ASP A 254 -61.95 -11.63 3.81
N THR A 255 -62.06 -11.20 2.52
CA THR A 255 -62.91 -11.88 1.54
C THR A 255 -62.16 -12.98 0.78
N PHE A 256 -60.89 -12.74 0.41
CA PHE A 256 -60.15 -13.59 -0.51
C PHE A 256 -58.91 -14.24 0.15
N GLY A 257 -58.65 -13.96 1.41
CA GLY A 257 -57.52 -14.48 2.17
C GLY A 257 -56.24 -13.69 1.98
N HIS A 258 -55.31 -13.83 2.96
CA HIS A 258 -54.01 -13.11 3.00
C HIS A 258 -53.13 -13.40 1.79
N ALA A 259 -53.18 -14.60 1.22
CA ALA A 259 -52.40 -14.93 0.02
C ALA A 259 -52.80 -14.06 -1.21
N THR A 260 -54.08 -13.71 -1.31
CA THR A 260 -54.57 -12.81 -2.35
C THR A 260 -54.15 -11.36 -2.06
N GLY A 261 -54.21 -10.94 -0.80
CA GLY A 261 -53.70 -9.64 -0.38
C GLY A 261 -52.20 -9.48 -0.66
N ASP A 262 -51.41 -10.51 -0.34
CA ASP A 262 -49.98 -10.53 -0.66
C ASP A 262 -49.70 -10.38 -2.17
N ALA A 263 -50.48 -11.08 -3.01
CA ALA A 263 -50.36 -10.94 -4.47
C ALA A 263 -50.71 -9.53 -4.98
N VAL A 264 -51.71 -8.86 -4.37
CA VAL A 264 -52.05 -7.47 -4.67
C VAL A 264 -50.92 -6.52 -4.31
N LEU A 265 -50.29 -6.70 -3.14
CA LEU A 265 -49.14 -5.90 -2.71
C LEU A 265 -47.95 -6.08 -3.62
N ILE A 266 -47.66 -7.31 -4.04
CA ILE A 266 -46.56 -7.61 -4.98
C ILE A 266 -46.85 -6.91 -6.34
N SER A 267 -48.07 -7.07 -6.89
CA SER A 267 -48.40 -6.44 -8.16
C SER A 267 -48.33 -4.91 -8.10
N LEU A 268 -48.77 -4.29 -6.99
CA LEU A 268 -48.62 -2.85 -6.79
C LEU A 268 -47.17 -2.42 -6.77
N ALA A 269 -46.33 -3.17 -6.07
CA ALA A 269 -44.89 -2.90 -5.97
C ALA A 269 -44.21 -2.99 -7.35
N GLU A 270 -44.58 -3.96 -8.17
CA GLU A 270 -44.11 -4.11 -9.55
C GLU A 270 -44.49 -2.89 -10.39
N ILE A 271 -45.77 -2.49 -10.36
CA ILE A 271 -46.27 -1.31 -11.12
C ILE A 271 -45.53 -0.03 -10.68
N ILE A 272 -45.35 0.17 -9.38
CA ILE A 272 -44.62 1.32 -8.87
C ILE A 272 -43.17 1.31 -9.37
N THR A 273 -42.52 0.15 -9.31
CA THR A 273 -41.11 0.02 -9.72
C THR A 273 -40.94 0.26 -11.23
N GLU A 274 -41.84 -0.24 -12.05
CA GLU A 274 -41.84 -0.02 -13.51
C GLU A 274 -42.13 1.43 -13.90
N THR A 275 -42.92 2.14 -13.10
CA THR A 275 -43.28 3.54 -13.35
C THR A 275 -42.23 4.53 -12.89
N LEU A 276 -41.38 4.15 -11.94
CA LEU A 276 -40.36 5.03 -11.40
C LEU A 276 -39.14 5.16 -12.34
N GLU A 277 -38.69 6.39 -12.54
CA GLU A 277 -37.45 6.69 -13.23
C GLU A 277 -36.24 6.25 -12.38
N THR A 278 -35.07 6.06 -13.01
CA THR A 278 -33.85 5.48 -12.47
C THR A 278 -33.31 6.15 -11.19
N ASN A 279 -33.72 7.37 -10.86
CA ASN A 279 -33.27 8.12 -9.69
C ASN A 279 -34.31 8.25 -8.56
N ARG A 280 -35.42 7.49 -8.63
CA ARG A 280 -36.50 7.56 -7.65
C ARG A 280 -36.61 6.23 -6.90
N ASN A 281 -36.88 6.29 -5.60
CA ASN A 281 -36.99 5.13 -4.73
C ASN A 281 -38.44 4.93 -4.26
N ALA A 282 -38.88 3.69 -4.22
CA ALA A 282 -40.11 3.28 -3.56
C ALA A 282 -39.81 2.53 -2.28
N PHE A 283 -40.63 2.79 -1.26
CA PHE A 283 -40.46 2.22 0.07
C PHE A 283 -41.79 1.65 0.54
N ARG A 284 -41.74 0.47 1.20
CA ARG A 284 -42.87 -0.02 1.98
C ARG A 284 -42.73 0.43 3.42
N TYR A 285 -43.61 1.34 3.87
CA TYR A 285 -43.54 1.94 5.20
C TYR A 285 -44.07 1.00 6.29
N GLY A 286 -45.06 0.21 6.00
CA GLY A 286 -45.62 -0.75 6.92
C GLY A 286 -46.89 -1.39 6.39
N GLY A 287 -47.36 -2.31 7.10
CA GLY A 287 -48.63 -2.85 7.38
C GLY A 287 -49.44 -3.48 6.28
N ASP A 288 -50.58 -3.51 6.65
CA ASP A 288 -51.71 -4.15 6.03
C ASP A 288 -52.18 -3.38 4.82
#